data_9603b9294f6937720d9f6b0f8dc63905
#
_entry.id   9603b9294f6937720d9f6b0f8dc63905
#
_cell.length_a   1.000
_cell.length_b   1.000
_cell.length_c   1.000
_cell.angle_alpha   90.00
_cell.angle_beta   90.00
_cell.angle_gamma   90.00
#
_symmetry.space_group_name_H-M   'P 1'
#
loop_
_entity.id
_entity.type
_entity.pdbx_description
1 polymer ?
#
loop_
_entity_poly.entity_id
_entity_poly.type
_entity_poly.pdbx_seq_one_letter_code
_entity_poly.pdbx_strand_id
1 'polypeptide(L)'
;MKKLLLTLIIISLTSCKQSNNSENKVGMQFFLDVKYPKQYENAFLNLREQLKPVAKGGDMIIAKISERNVFNANYYTLITAKNSEQLKSFLDTVPKTKYHKEYKDIIGLDKGDVKIVATVNVEFK
;
A
#
# COMPACT_ATOMS: atom_id res chain seq x y z
N MET A 1 8.20 -21.48 -42.32
CA MET A 1 9.25 -21.04 -41.40
C MET A 1 9.32 -19.54 -41.23
N LYS A 2 9.43 -18.82 -42.31
CA LYS A 2 9.49 -17.36 -42.23
C LYS A 2 8.26 -16.75 -41.58
N LYS A 3 7.09 -17.33 -41.82
CA LYS A 3 5.85 -16.86 -41.23
C LYS A 3 5.84 -17.03 -39.71
N LEU A 4 6.41 -18.11 -39.24
CA LEU A 4 6.50 -18.37 -37.80
C LEU A 4 7.38 -17.35 -37.11
N LEU A 5 8.48 -16.98 -37.70
CA LEU A 5 9.39 -15.99 -37.15
C LEU A 5 8.72 -14.63 -37.01
N LEU A 6 7.98 -14.23 -38.04
CA LEU A 6 7.26 -12.97 -38.02
C LEU A 6 6.20 -12.95 -36.93
N THR A 7 5.50 -14.04 -36.76
CA THR A 7 4.48 -14.17 -35.73
C THR A 7 5.08 -14.03 -34.35
N LEU A 8 6.22 -14.65 -34.11
CA LEU A 8 6.91 -14.55 -32.82
C LEU A 8 7.32 -13.12 -32.50
N ILE A 9 7.83 -12.40 -33.48
CA ILE A 9 8.25 -11.03 -33.31
C ILE A 9 7.06 -10.15 -32.89
N ILE A 10 5.93 -10.32 -33.55
CA ILE A 10 4.73 -9.56 -33.24
C ILE A 10 4.26 -9.83 -31.81
N ILE A 11 4.25 -11.07 -31.41
CA ILE A 11 3.86 -11.46 -30.06
C ILE A 11 4.78 -10.82 -29.02
N SER A 12 6.07 -10.82 -29.26
CA SER A 12 7.04 -10.24 -28.36
C SER A 12 6.79 -8.75 -28.15
N LEU A 13 6.56 -8.02 -29.22
CA LEU A 13 6.29 -6.59 -29.13
C LEU A 13 5.02 -6.31 -28.35
N THR A 14 3.98 -7.06 -28.58
CA THR A 14 2.72 -6.90 -27.87
C THR A 14 2.88 -7.16 -26.39
N SER A 15 3.59 -8.22 -26.03
CA SER A 15 3.84 -8.56 -24.64
C SER A 15 4.61 -7.47 -23.90
N CYS A 16 5.66 -6.96 -24.47
CA CYS A 16 6.44 -5.88 -23.89
C CYS A 16 5.59 -4.64 -23.65
N LYS A 17 4.79 -4.29 -24.62
CA LYS A 17 3.94 -3.12 -24.53
C LYS A 17 2.93 -3.25 -23.40
N GLN A 18 2.31 -4.39 -23.27
CA GLN A 18 1.34 -4.63 -22.21
C GLN A 18 1.98 -4.58 -20.83
N SER A 19 3.12 -5.20 -20.67
CA SER A 19 3.83 -5.21 -19.41
C SER A 19 4.13 -3.80 -18.92
N ASN A 20 4.60 -2.94 -19.79
CA ASN A 20 4.96 -1.59 -19.43
C ASN A 20 3.76 -0.75 -19.00
N ASN A 21 2.59 -1.01 -19.55
CA ASN A 21 1.41 -0.21 -19.26
C ASN A 21 0.63 -0.71 -18.04
N SER A 22 0.62 -2.01 -17.80
CA SER A 22 -0.21 -2.61 -16.77
C SER A 22 0.51 -2.88 -15.46
N GLU A 23 1.83 -2.79 -15.45
CA GLU A 23 2.66 -3.24 -14.34
C GLU A 23 3.24 -2.10 -13.48
N ASN A 24 2.78 -0.87 -13.68
CA ASN A 24 3.24 0.24 -12.87
C ASN A 24 2.73 0.09 -11.43
N LYS A 25 3.66 -0.12 -10.52
CA LYS A 25 3.38 -0.22 -9.11
C LYS A 25 2.83 1.10 -8.59
N VAL A 26 1.82 1.03 -7.77
CA VAL A 26 1.17 2.19 -7.16
C VAL A 26 1.06 2.01 -5.67
N GLY A 27 0.77 3.09 -4.98
CA GLY A 27 0.58 3.03 -3.54
C GLY A 27 -0.25 4.18 -3.02
N MET A 28 -0.60 4.07 -1.74
CA MET A 28 -1.23 5.14 -1.00
C MET A 28 -0.45 5.34 0.29
N GLN A 29 -0.03 6.57 0.52
CA GLN A 29 0.78 6.95 1.66
C GLN A 29 -0.06 7.76 2.62
N PHE A 30 -0.04 7.36 3.88
CA PHE A 30 -0.74 8.05 4.95
C PHE A 30 0.29 8.67 5.89
N PHE A 31 0.22 9.97 6.08
CA PHE A 31 1.03 10.65 7.08
C PHE A 31 0.24 10.73 8.37
N LEU A 32 0.87 10.36 9.47
CA LEU A 32 0.18 10.14 10.73
C LEU A 32 0.83 10.90 11.88
N ASP A 33 -0.01 11.44 12.73
CA ASP A 33 0.38 11.94 14.04
C ASP A 33 0.01 10.87 15.08
N VAL A 34 1.04 10.20 15.63
CA VAL A 34 0.89 9.05 16.50
C VAL A 34 1.30 9.43 17.92
N LYS A 35 0.36 9.28 18.85
CA LYS A 35 0.58 9.62 20.27
C LYS A 35 1.38 8.55 21.00
N TYR A 36 1.15 7.28 20.71
CA TYR A 36 1.81 6.14 21.34
C TYR A 36 2.58 5.31 20.30
N PRO A 37 3.82 5.73 19.96
CA PRO A 37 4.55 5.14 18.85
C PRO A 37 4.74 3.62 18.91
N LYS A 38 5.16 3.11 20.06
CA LYS A 38 5.44 1.69 20.20
C LYS A 38 4.20 0.82 20.02
N GLN A 39 3.10 1.26 20.62
CA GLN A 39 1.82 0.57 20.49
C GLN A 39 1.35 0.58 19.04
N TYR A 40 1.52 1.70 18.37
CA TYR A 40 1.16 1.84 16.96
C TYR A 40 2.00 0.93 16.07
N GLU A 41 3.33 0.93 16.25
CA GLU A 41 4.22 0.09 15.46
C GLU A 41 3.86 -1.39 15.58
N ASN A 42 3.65 -1.87 16.81
CA ASN A 42 3.30 -3.25 17.06
C ASN A 42 1.95 -3.62 16.44
N ALA A 43 0.96 -2.76 16.56
CA ALA A 43 -0.36 -2.99 15.99
C ALA A 43 -0.31 -3.04 14.46
N PHE A 44 0.45 -2.13 13.84
CA PHE A 44 0.59 -2.09 12.39
C PHE A 44 1.31 -3.35 11.86
N LEU A 45 2.39 -3.74 12.49
CA LEU A 45 3.14 -4.93 12.06
C LEU A 45 2.31 -6.19 12.20
N ASN A 46 1.50 -6.27 13.25
CA ASN A 46 0.58 -7.39 13.44
C ASN A 46 -0.51 -7.40 12.36
N LEU A 47 -1.08 -6.25 12.07
CA LEU A 47 -2.07 -6.11 10.98
C LEU A 47 -1.47 -6.55 9.65
N ARG A 48 -0.25 -6.12 9.36
CA ARG A 48 0.44 -6.49 8.13
C ARG A 48 0.56 -8.01 7.98
N GLU A 49 0.94 -8.70 9.04
CA GLU A 49 1.02 -10.16 9.00
C GLU A 49 -0.33 -10.81 8.76
N GLN A 50 -1.37 -10.31 9.41
CA GLN A 50 -2.72 -10.85 9.28
C GLN A 50 -3.30 -10.63 7.88
N LEU A 51 -2.89 -9.55 7.21
CA LEU A 51 -3.42 -9.19 5.89
C LEU A 51 -2.60 -9.76 4.72
N LYS A 52 -1.50 -10.44 4.96
CA LYS A 52 -0.68 -11.03 3.90
C LYS A 52 -1.49 -11.84 2.88
N PRO A 53 -2.42 -12.71 3.29
CA PRO A 53 -3.19 -13.47 2.31
C PRO A 53 -4.08 -12.62 1.40
N VAL A 54 -4.44 -11.42 1.86
CA VAL A 54 -5.32 -10.51 1.13
C VAL A 54 -4.52 -9.58 0.20
N ALA A 55 -3.29 -9.31 0.55
CA ALA A 55 -2.46 -8.30 -0.14
C ALA A 55 -2.05 -8.69 -1.56
N LYS A 56 -1.98 -9.97 -1.87
CA LYS A 56 -1.75 -10.48 -3.24
C LYS A 56 -0.64 -9.76 -4.00
N GLY A 57 0.55 -9.72 -3.43
CA GLY A 57 1.69 -9.06 -4.06
C GLY A 57 1.86 -7.59 -3.72
N GLY A 58 0.94 -7.03 -2.95
CA GLY A 58 1.12 -5.71 -2.37
C GLY A 58 1.93 -5.77 -1.09
N ASP A 59 2.25 -4.62 -0.54
CA ASP A 59 2.99 -4.53 0.71
C ASP A 59 2.48 -3.38 1.57
N MET A 60 2.78 -3.47 2.86
CA MET A 60 2.44 -2.46 3.84
C MET A 60 3.72 -2.07 4.58
N ILE A 61 4.10 -0.82 4.48
CA ILE A 61 5.34 -0.30 5.02
C ILE A 61 5.02 0.73 6.08
N ILE A 62 5.76 0.70 7.18
CA ILE A 62 5.70 1.73 8.23
C ILE A 62 7.09 2.35 8.36
N ALA A 63 7.12 3.66 8.54
CA ALA A 63 8.36 4.39 8.76
C ALA A 63 8.16 5.52 9.76
N LYS A 64 9.18 5.74 10.56
CA LYS A 64 9.22 6.86 11.50
C LYS A 64 9.83 8.07 10.82
N ILE A 65 9.21 9.22 11.03
CA ILE A 65 9.72 10.50 10.54
C ILE A 65 10.40 11.19 11.71
N SER A 66 11.71 11.36 11.63
CA SER A 66 12.49 11.93 12.71
C SER A 66 12.67 13.45 12.61
N GLU A 67 12.35 14.04 11.47
CA GLU A 67 12.48 15.46 11.26
C GLU A 67 11.13 16.16 11.18
N ARG A 68 11.13 17.44 11.49
CA ARG A 68 9.94 18.27 11.37
C ARG A 68 9.52 18.36 9.91
N ASN A 69 8.22 18.30 9.65
CA ASN A 69 7.67 18.33 8.29
C ASN A 69 6.38 19.17 8.27
N VAL A 70 5.95 19.51 7.05
CA VAL A 70 4.79 20.38 6.86
C VAL A 70 3.48 19.77 7.36
N PHE A 71 3.42 18.45 7.51
CA PHE A 71 2.22 17.77 7.97
C PHE A 71 2.17 17.59 9.48
N ASN A 72 3.24 17.89 10.20
CA ASN A 72 3.39 17.57 11.62
C ASN A 72 3.20 16.08 11.91
N ALA A 73 3.62 15.24 10.98
CA ALA A 73 3.55 13.79 11.11
C ALA A 73 4.82 13.24 11.73
N ASN A 74 4.69 12.22 12.58
CA ASN A 74 5.83 11.50 13.11
C ASN A 74 5.97 10.09 12.53
N TYR A 75 4.98 9.64 11.76
CA TYR A 75 5.00 8.36 11.06
C TYR A 75 4.36 8.50 9.69
N TYR A 76 4.75 7.61 8.79
CA TYR A 76 3.93 7.35 7.62
C TYR A 76 3.77 5.85 7.41
N THR A 77 2.69 5.48 6.80
CA THR A 77 2.48 4.13 6.28
C THR A 77 2.30 4.22 4.77
N LEU A 78 2.77 3.20 4.08
CA LEU A 78 2.65 3.12 2.63
C LEU A 78 2.08 1.76 2.27
N ILE A 79 0.96 1.76 1.59
CA ILE A 79 0.33 0.55 1.08
C ILE A 79 0.58 0.53 -0.41
N THR A 80 1.23 -0.53 -0.90
CA THR A 80 1.56 -0.65 -2.32
C THR A 80 0.83 -1.82 -2.94
N ALA A 81 0.61 -1.74 -4.24
CA ALA A 81 0.03 -2.82 -5.02
C ALA A 81 0.62 -2.81 -6.42
N LYS A 82 0.40 -3.90 -7.12
CA LYS A 82 0.92 -4.14 -8.46
C LYS A 82 0.38 -3.14 -9.49
N ASN A 83 -0.88 -2.75 -9.31
CA ASN A 83 -1.55 -1.77 -10.17
C ASN A 83 -2.70 -1.10 -9.40
N SER A 84 -3.33 -0.11 -10.01
CA SER A 84 -4.41 0.66 -9.39
C SER A 84 -5.63 -0.18 -9.02
N GLU A 85 -5.98 -1.12 -9.86
CA GLU A 85 -7.13 -1.99 -9.63
C GLU A 85 -6.91 -2.87 -8.40
N GLN A 86 -5.73 -3.45 -8.28
CA GLN A 86 -5.39 -4.27 -7.14
C GLN A 86 -5.32 -3.45 -5.84
N LEU A 87 -4.78 -2.24 -5.92
CA LEU A 87 -4.73 -1.34 -4.77
C LEU A 87 -6.14 -1.00 -4.29
N LYS A 88 -7.03 -0.68 -5.22
CA LYS A 88 -8.42 -0.37 -4.89
C LYS A 88 -9.11 -1.57 -4.23
N SER A 89 -8.93 -2.74 -4.78
CA SER A 89 -9.48 -3.97 -4.21
C SER A 89 -9.00 -4.21 -2.80
N PHE A 90 -7.73 -4.02 -2.56
CA PHE A 90 -7.13 -4.18 -1.25
C PHE A 90 -7.71 -3.17 -0.25
N LEU A 91 -7.76 -1.90 -0.62
CA LEU A 91 -8.29 -0.83 0.23
C LEU A 91 -9.78 -1.01 0.53
N ASP A 92 -10.53 -1.58 -0.40
CA ASP A 92 -11.96 -1.87 -0.18
C ASP A 92 -12.15 -3.08 0.75
N THR A 93 -11.25 -4.04 0.70
CA THR A 93 -11.35 -5.28 1.47
C THR A 93 -10.90 -5.11 2.92
N VAL A 94 -9.83 -4.37 3.16
CA VAL A 94 -9.23 -4.24 4.48
C VAL A 94 -10.21 -3.78 5.55
N PRO A 95 -11.03 -2.73 5.33
CA PRO A 95 -11.97 -2.26 6.34
C PRO A 95 -13.06 -3.27 6.71
N LYS A 96 -13.29 -4.27 5.86
CA LYS A 96 -14.29 -5.31 6.08
C LYS A 96 -13.76 -6.45 6.94
N THR A 97 -12.46 -6.47 7.21
CA THR A 97 -11.85 -7.53 8.01
C THR A 97 -11.97 -7.22 9.50
N LYS A 98 -12.07 -8.27 10.30
CA LYS A 98 -12.03 -8.13 11.76
C LYS A 98 -10.67 -7.59 12.22
N TYR A 99 -9.62 -7.87 11.49
CA TYR A 99 -8.26 -7.45 11.82
C TYR A 99 -8.12 -5.94 11.79
N HIS A 100 -8.72 -5.28 10.82
CA HIS A 100 -8.69 -3.83 10.72
C HIS A 100 -9.49 -3.18 11.85
N LYS A 101 -10.60 -3.77 12.22
CA LYS A 101 -11.40 -3.28 13.35
C LYS A 101 -10.62 -3.37 14.65
N GLU A 102 -10.00 -4.50 14.91
CA GLU A 102 -9.14 -4.68 16.09
C GLU A 102 -7.98 -3.68 16.09
N TYR A 103 -7.36 -3.50 14.93
CA TYR A 103 -6.27 -2.55 14.74
C TYR A 103 -6.70 -1.13 15.11
N LYS A 104 -7.84 -0.67 14.63
CA LYS A 104 -8.35 0.66 14.94
C LYS A 104 -8.58 0.85 16.43
N ASP A 105 -9.09 -0.18 17.09
CA ASP A 105 -9.33 -0.14 18.53
C ASP A 105 -8.00 -0.05 19.30
N ILE A 106 -7.02 -0.85 18.92
CA ILE A 106 -5.71 -0.86 19.58
C ILE A 106 -5.00 0.48 19.44
N ILE A 107 -5.01 1.06 18.25
CA ILE A 107 -4.30 2.32 18.02
C ILE A 107 -5.05 3.56 18.51
N GLY A 108 -6.30 3.40 18.92
CA GLY A 108 -7.10 4.51 19.43
C GLY A 108 -7.48 5.52 18.35
N LEU A 109 -7.77 5.07 17.15
CA LEU A 109 -8.12 5.95 16.04
C LEU A 109 -9.32 6.84 16.37
N ASP A 110 -10.36 6.26 16.95
CA ASP A 110 -11.57 7.00 17.32
C ASP A 110 -11.35 7.94 18.51
N LYS A 111 -10.33 7.69 19.31
CA LYS A 111 -9.96 8.56 20.44
C LYS A 111 -9.04 9.70 20.04
N GLY A 112 -8.57 9.71 18.81
CA GLY A 112 -7.60 10.70 18.35
C GLY A 112 -6.15 10.41 18.74
N ASP A 113 -5.86 9.19 19.20
CA ASP A 113 -4.49 8.79 19.54
C ASP A 113 -3.62 8.62 18.28
N VAL A 114 -4.24 8.36 17.15
CA VAL A 114 -3.62 8.39 15.84
C VAL A 114 -4.48 9.25 14.93
N LYS A 115 -3.86 10.21 14.28
CA LYS A 115 -4.55 11.11 13.34
C LYS A 115 -3.93 10.99 11.97
N ILE A 116 -4.76 10.82 10.94
CA ILE A 116 -4.30 10.87 9.55
C ILE A 116 -4.27 12.35 9.16
N VAL A 117 -3.07 12.89 8.98
CA VAL A 117 -2.90 14.31 8.70
C VAL A 117 -2.76 14.62 7.21
N ALA A 118 -2.41 13.61 6.40
CA ALA A 118 -2.36 13.75 4.95
C ALA A 118 -2.42 12.37 4.30
N THR A 119 -2.94 12.33 3.08
CA THR A 119 -2.99 11.12 2.25
C THR A 119 -2.48 11.48 0.86
N VAL A 120 -1.56 10.69 0.33
CA VAL A 120 -0.91 10.94 -0.95
C VAL A 120 -0.95 9.68 -1.80
N ASN A 121 -1.36 9.83 -3.05
CA ASN A 121 -1.26 8.75 -4.02
C ASN A 121 0.14 8.74 -4.62
N VAL A 122 0.70 7.55 -4.75
CA VAL A 122 2.07 7.34 -5.22
C VAL A 122 2.07 6.45 -6.44
N GLU A 123 2.86 6.82 -7.42
CA GLU A 123 3.07 6.02 -8.62
C GLU A 123 4.57 5.80 -8.78
N PHE A 124 4.99 4.55 -8.81
CA PHE A 124 6.40 4.19 -8.93
C PHE A 124 6.80 4.19 -10.41
N LYS A 125 7.89 4.87 -10.73
CA LYS A 125 8.41 4.99 -12.10
C LYS A 125 9.58 4.05 -12.37
#